data_1f76a691ed247815992914cbedf75ae8
#
_entry.id   1f76a691ed247815992914cbedf75ae8
#
_cell.length_a   1.000
_cell.length_b   1.000
_cell.length_c   1.000
_cell.angle_alpha   90.00
_cell.angle_beta   90.00
_cell.angle_gamma   90.00
#
_symmetry.space_group_name_H-M   'P 1'
#
loop_
_entity.id
_entity.type
_entity.pdbx_description
1 polymer ?
#
loop_
_entity_poly.entity_id
_entity_poly.type
_entity_poly.pdbx_seq_one_letter_code
_entity_poly.pdbx_strand_id
1 'polypeptide(L)'
;HDAARPNFSLKLLDRLLKELKFNDCVIPAIKSVDSIKHKLSNNIINLERENIYLIQTPQAFNYKKLYKLQNNKSIEVTDDSNLFINAGKKIKIIKGETDNNKITIHSDIKTKHSVKYGLGFDVHRLIPNKKLYLGGVKIPSTLGTLGHSDGDPVLHAVTDAILGACN
;
A
#
# COMPACT_ATOMS: atom_id res chain seq x y z
N HIS A 1 -10.85 -7.59 9.59
CA HIS A 1 -9.73 -7.15 8.75
C HIS A 1 -8.89 -6.11 9.48
N ASP A 2 -7.58 -6.22 9.34
CA ASP A 2 -6.60 -5.31 9.92
C ASP A 2 -6.43 -4.08 8.99
N ALA A 3 -6.78 -2.89 9.46
CA ALA A 3 -6.64 -1.64 8.71
C ALA A 3 -5.18 -1.37 8.26
N ALA A 4 -4.20 -1.94 8.98
CA ALA A 4 -2.79 -1.86 8.62
C ALA A 4 -2.39 -2.72 7.40
N ARG A 5 -3.33 -3.40 6.72
CA ARG A 5 -3.10 -4.17 5.48
C ARG A 5 -3.93 -3.63 4.32
N PRO A 6 -3.55 -2.50 3.73
CA PRO A 6 -4.37 -1.86 2.69
C PRO A 6 -4.31 -2.58 1.31
N ASN A 7 -3.35 -3.48 1.11
CA ASN A 7 -3.01 -4.02 -0.22
C ASN A 7 -3.57 -5.44 -0.50
N PHE A 8 -4.60 -5.90 0.22
CA PHE A 8 -5.22 -7.18 -0.14
C PHE A 8 -6.00 -7.07 -1.46
N SER A 9 -5.99 -8.13 -2.26
CA SER A 9 -6.70 -8.15 -3.53
C SER A 9 -8.15 -8.62 -3.40
N LEU A 10 -9.02 -8.22 -4.33
CA LEU A 10 -10.38 -8.78 -4.44
C LEU A 10 -10.35 -10.29 -4.70
N LYS A 11 -9.32 -10.79 -5.41
CA LYS A 11 -9.13 -12.22 -5.64
C LYS A 11 -8.90 -13.00 -4.35
N LEU A 12 -8.21 -12.40 -3.36
CA LEU A 12 -8.05 -13.00 -2.04
C LEU A 12 -9.40 -13.11 -1.33
N LEU A 13 -10.19 -12.03 -1.38
CA LEU A 13 -11.52 -12.01 -0.79
C LEU A 13 -12.43 -13.08 -1.40
N ASP A 14 -12.45 -13.22 -2.72
CA ASP A 14 -13.22 -14.25 -3.43
C ASP A 14 -12.82 -15.66 -3.00
N ARG A 15 -11.53 -15.93 -2.82
CA ARG A 15 -11.03 -17.23 -2.34
C ARG A 15 -11.47 -17.52 -0.92
N LEU A 16 -11.42 -16.52 -0.03
CA LEU A 16 -11.91 -16.64 1.35
C LEU A 16 -13.41 -16.96 1.37
N LEU A 17 -14.22 -16.24 0.60
CA LEU A 17 -15.68 -16.44 0.55
C LEU A 17 -16.06 -17.79 -0.04
N LYS A 18 -15.32 -18.28 -1.04
CA LYS A 18 -15.54 -19.62 -1.62
C LYS A 18 -15.30 -20.71 -0.58
N GLU A 19 -14.18 -20.65 0.14
CA GLU A 19 -13.82 -21.64 1.16
C GLU A 19 -14.71 -21.55 2.40
N LEU A 20 -15.24 -20.36 2.72
CA LEU A 20 -16.15 -20.16 3.86
C LEU A 20 -17.48 -20.91 3.69
N LYS A 21 -17.86 -21.28 2.47
CA LYS A 21 -19.06 -22.11 2.23
C LYS A 21 -18.94 -23.50 2.87
N PHE A 22 -17.72 -23.99 3.04
CA PHE A 22 -17.43 -25.33 3.53
C PHE A 22 -16.70 -25.36 4.89
N ASN A 23 -16.27 -24.18 5.36
CA ASN A 23 -15.48 -24.06 6.57
C ASN A 23 -16.02 -22.97 7.48
N ASP A 24 -15.83 -23.08 8.78
CA ASP A 24 -16.30 -22.09 9.75
C ASP A 24 -15.34 -20.92 9.96
N CYS A 25 -14.06 -21.15 9.69
CA CYS A 25 -12.98 -20.19 9.81
C CYS A 25 -12.02 -20.42 8.64
N VAL A 26 -11.75 -19.36 7.88
CA VAL A 26 -10.82 -19.38 6.74
C VAL A 26 -9.87 -18.20 6.88
N ILE A 27 -8.57 -18.49 6.88
CA ILE A 27 -7.52 -17.48 7.05
C ILE A 27 -6.48 -17.59 5.94
N PRO A 28 -5.97 -16.46 5.44
CA PRO A 28 -4.88 -16.47 4.49
C PRO A 28 -3.54 -16.51 5.23
N ALA A 29 -2.59 -17.21 4.68
CA ALA A 29 -1.24 -17.26 5.21
C ALA A 29 -0.19 -17.41 4.12
N ILE A 30 1.02 -16.90 4.38
CA ILE A 30 2.22 -17.17 3.60
C ILE A 30 3.19 -17.99 4.43
N LYS A 31 4.01 -18.80 3.78
CA LYS A 31 5.09 -19.54 4.48
C LYS A 31 6.24 -18.58 4.77
N SER A 32 6.91 -18.80 5.89
CA SER A 32 8.18 -18.10 6.14
C SER A 32 9.23 -18.53 5.15
N VAL A 33 9.97 -17.57 4.60
CA VAL A 33 11.15 -17.83 3.75
C VAL A 33 12.43 -17.82 4.57
N ASP A 34 12.41 -17.15 5.73
CA ASP A 34 13.56 -17.02 6.59
C ASP A 34 13.67 -18.18 7.58
N SER A 35 14.89 -18.43 8.08
CA SER A 35 15.13 -19.34 9.20
C SER A 35 14.60 -18.74 10.49
N ILE A 36 13.75 -19.48 11.21
CA ILE A 36 13.10 -19.02 12.44
C ILE A 36 13.73 -19.68 13.65
N LYS A 37 14.09 -18.86 14.63
CA LYS A 37 14.59 -19.30 15.92
C LYS A 37 13.59 -18.90 17.00
N HIS A 38 13.29 -19.81 17.90
CA HIS A 38 12.49 -19.52 19.09
C HIS A 38 13.43 -19.44 20.30
N LYS A 39 13.47 -18.27 20.94
CA LYS A 39 14.23 -18.05 22.16
C LYS A 39 13.37 -18.41 23.37
N LEU A 40 13.80 -19.41 24.11
CA LEU A 40 13.20 -19.87 25.37
C LEU A 40 14.18 -19.58 26.51
N SER A 41 13.95 -18.51 27.26
CA SER A 41 14.87 -18.09 28.34
C SER A 41 16.32 -18.05 27.87
N ASN A 42 17.13 -19.04 28.23
CA ASN A 42 18.56 -19.13 27.89
C ASN A 42 18.83 -20.04 26.67
N ASN A 43 17.82 -20.73 26.13
CA ASN A 43 17.98 -21.64 25.01
C ASN A 43 17.42 -21.06 23.72
N ILE A 44 18.03 -21.41 22.60
CA ILE A 44 17.52 -21.10 21.26
C ILE A 44 17.26 -22.42 20.56
N ILE A 45 16.02 -22.63 20.14
CA ILE A 45 15.61 -23.78 19.34
C ILE A 45 15.33 -23.39 17.90
N ASN A 46 15.63 -24.29 16.99
CA ASN A 46 15.31 -24.12 15.57
C ASN A 46 13.86 -24.53 15.32
N LEU A 47 13.10 -23.71 14.59
CA LEU A 47 11.78 -24.09 14.13
C LEU A 47 11.84 -24.48 12.65
N GLU A 48 11.16 -25.56 12.31
CA GLU A 48 11.01 -25.99 10.92
C GLU A 48 10.14 -24.98 10.16
N ARG A 49 10.77 -24.15 9.34
CA ARG A 49 10.09 -23.07 8.59
C ARG A 49 8.96 -23.58 7.69
N GLU A 50 9.04 -24.83 7.25
CA GLU A 50 8.02 -25.49 6.44
C GLU A 50 6.67 -25.59 7.15
N ASN A 51 6.69 -25.60 8.49
CA ASN A 51 5.53 -25.68 9.37
C ASN A 51 5.11 -24.31 9.93
N ILE A 52 5.82 -23.22 9.57
CA ILE A 52 5.53 -21.87 10.05
C ILE A 52 4.73 -21.10 9.03
N TYR A 53 3.59 -20.59 9.48
CA TYR A 53 2.68 -19.78 8.68
C TYR A 53 2.59 -18.36 9.24
N LEU A 54 2.84 -17.38 8.39
CA LEU A 54 2.62 -15.97 8.70
C LEU A 54 1.19 -15.62 8.31
N ILE A 55 0.34 -15.46 9.33
CA ILE A 55 -1.08 -15.25 9.16
C ILE A 55 -1.33 -13.81 8.68
N GLN A 56 -2.25 -13.69 7.74
CA GLN A 56 -2.66 -12.40 7.19
C GLN A 56 -4.16 -12.16 7.45
N THR A 57 -4.61 -10.95 7.16
CA THR A 57 -6.01 -10.57 7.06
C THR A 57 -6.28 -9.99 5.66
N PRO A 58 -7.53 -10.01 5.13
CA PRO A 58 -8.78 -10.32 5.82
C PRO A 58 -8.92 -11.80 6.17
N GLN A 59 -9.62 -12.09 7.26
CA GLN A 59 -10.03 -13.43 7.68
C GLN A 59 -11.54 -13.55 7.54
N ALA A 60 -12.04 -14.75 7.24
CA ALA A 60 -13.45 -14.99 7.04
C ALA A 60 -14.00 -16.04 8.03
N PHE A 61 -15.14 -15.74 8.61
CA PHE A 61 -15.72 -16.55 9.67
C PHE A 61 -17.22 -16.76 9.48
N ASN A 62 -17.71 -17.91 9.91
CA ASN A 62 -19.13 -18.09 10.15
C ASN A 62 -19.57 -17.20 11.32
N TYR A 63 -20.40 -16.20 11.04
CA TYR A 63 -20.79 -15.20 12.02
C TYR A 63 -21.36 -15.78 13.32
N LYS A 64 -22.31 -16.71 13.22
CA LYS A 64 -22.97 -17.29 14.41
C LYS A 64 -21.97 -18.03 15.31
N LYS A 65 -20.99 -18.70 14.71
CA LYS A 65 -19.97 -19.45 15.46
C LYS A 65 -18.94 -18.52 16.08
N LEU A 66 -18.45 -17.52 15.35
CA LEU A 66 -17.55 -16.51 15.88
C LEU A 66 -18.20 -15.76 17.06
N TYR A 67 -19.44 -15.31 16.91
CA TYR A 67 -20.18 -14.60 17.96
C TYR A 67 -20.32 -15.42 19.24
N LYS A 68 -20.60 -16.73 19.14
CA LYS A 68 -20.66 -17.62 20.31
C LYS A 68 -19.30 -17.74 21.00
N LEU A 69 -18.21 -17.79 20.26
CA LEU A 69 -16.86 -17.92 20.82
C LEU A 69 -16.39 -16.64 21.48
N GLN A 70 -16.72 -15.46 20.94
CA GLN A 70 -16.40 -14.16 21.51
C GLN A 70 -17.11 -13.89 22.84
N ASN A 71 -18.33 -14.39 23.02
CA ASN A 71 -19.07 -14.22 24.26
C ASN A 71 -18.53 -15.02 25.45
N ASN A 72 -17.69 -16.01 25.20
CA ASN A 72 -16.96 -16.76 26.23
C ASN A 72 -15.68 -15.98 26.64
N LYS A 73 -15.85 -14.94 27.45
CA LYS A 73 -14.91 -13.87 27.79
C LYS A 73 -13.63 -14.26 28.58
N SER A 74 -13.09 -15.45 28.48
CA SER A 74 -11.96 -15.87 29.34
C SER A 74 -10.58 -15.80 28.70
N ILE A 75 -10.44 -15.38 27.42
CA ILE A 75 -9.15 -15.51 26.71
C ILE A 75 -8.86 -14.21 25.94
N GLU A 76 -7.80 -13.52 26.35
CA GLU A 76 -7.19 -12.48 25.52
C GLU A 76 -6.63 -13.14 24.24
N VAL A 77 -7.15 -12.77 23.07
CA VAL A 77 -6.70 -13.29 21.78
C VAL A 77 -6.07 -12.18 20.97
N THR A 78 -4.93 -12.46 20.38
CA THR A 78 -4.24 -11.54 19.46
C THR A 78 -4.84 -11.55 18.05
N ASP A 79 -5.68 -12.54 17.74
CA ASP A 79 -6.23 -12.80 16.42
C ASP A 79 -7.54 -13.61 16.59
N ASP A 80 -8.60 -13.24 15.86
CA ASP A 80 -9.92 -13.87 15.96
C ASP A 80 -9.89 -15.38 15.63
N SER A 81 -8.97 -15.83 14.77
CA SER A 81 -8.80 -17.26 14.48
C SER A 81 -8.35 -18.08 15.69
N ASN A 82 -7.68 -17.44 16.67
CA ASN A 82 -7.28 -18.09 17.91
C ASN A 82 -8.49 -18.54 18.75
N LEU A 83 -9.64 -17.87 18.64
CA LEU A 83 -10.88 -18.31 19.29
C LEU A 83 -11.31 -19.71 18.80
N PHE A 84 -11.14 -19.96 17.49
CA PHE A 84 -11.45 -21.27 16.91
C PHE A 84 -10.43 -22.32 17.32
N ILE A 85 -9.13 -22.00 17.33
CA ILE A 85 -8.06 -22.90 17.76
C ILE A 85 -8.26 -23.31 19.21
N ASN A 86 -8.46 -22.32 20.10
CA ASN A 86 -8.65 -22.55 21.54
C ASN A 86 -9.93 -23.36 21.84
N ALA A 87 -10.94 -23.26 20.98
CA ALA A 87 -12.16 -24.08 21.06
C ALA A 87 -12.04 -25.45 20.38
N GLY A 88 -10.83 -25.86 19.97
CA GLY A 88 -10.59 -27.14 19.27
C GLY A 88 -11.26 -27.24 17.91
N LYS A 89 -11.60 -26.09 17.27
CA LYS A 89 -12.25 -26.06 15.97
C LYS A 89 -11.21 -26.07 14.85
N LYS A 90 -11.55 -26.70 13.74
CA LYS A 90 -10.71 -26.68 12.54
C LYS A 90 -10.71 -25.31 11.90
N ILE A 91 -9.54 -24.85 11.48
CA ILE A 91 -9.37 -23.67 10.63
C ILE A 91 -8.88 -24.10 9.26
N LYS A 92 -9.34 -23.41 8.23
CA LYS A 92 -8.89 -23.58 6.86
C LYS A 92 -7.87 -22.52 6.54
N ILE A 93 -6.65 -22.91 6.26
CA ILE A 93 -5.60 -22.01 5.76
C ILE A 93 -5.65 -22.02 4.24
N ILE A 94 -5.66 -20.82 3.62
CA ILE A 94 -5.50 -20.64 2.19
C ILE A 94 -4.21 -19.86 1.90
N LYS A 95 -3.74 -19.94 0.65
CA LYS A 95 -2.56 -19.19 0.22
C LYS A 95 -2.84 -17.69 0.32
N GLY A 96 -2.03 -16.97 1.09
CA GLY A 96 -2.03 -15.51 1.19
C GLY A 96 -1.37 -14.82 -0.01
N GLU A 97 -1.06 -13.55 0.15
CA GLU A 97 -0.45 -12.70 -0.89
C GLU A 97 0.77 -11.99 -0.34
N THR A 98 1.89 -12.03 -1.06
CA THR A 98 3.14 -11.37 -0.65
C THR A 98 3.01 -9.86 -0.55
N ASP A 99 2.18 -9.25 -1.42
CA ASP A 99 1.95 -7.81 -1.42
C ASP A 99 0.99 -7.33 -0.31
N ASN A 100 0.29 -8.27 0.35
CA ASN A 100 -0.61 -8.00 1.47
C ASN A 100 0.17 -7.85 2.77
N ASN A 101 1.18 -6.99 2.77
CA ASN A 101 2.03 -6.72 3.92
C ASN A 101 1.28 -5.90 4.98
N LYS A 102 1.63 -6.13 6.24
CA LYS A 102 1.18 -5.30 7.36
C LYS A 102 2.11 -4.09 7.47
N ILE A 103 1.54 -2.89 7.42
CA ILE A 103 2.26 -1.65 7.68
C ILE A 103 2.40 -1.51 9.20
N THR A 104 3.60 -1.69 9.73
CA THR A 104 3.91 -1.63 11.17
C THR A 104 4.90 -0.54 11.51
N ILE A 105 5.79 -0.21 10.57
CA ILE A 105 6.81 0.83 10.70
C ILE A 105 6.77 1.75 9.48
N HIS A 106 7.35 2.92 9.59
CA HIS A 106 7.31 3.93 8.52
C HIS A 106 7.92 3.42 7.20
N SER A 107 8.97 2.61 7.26
CA SER A 107 9.59 2.01 6.06
C SER A 107 8.70 1.02 5.30
N ASP A 108 7.62 0.52 5.92
CA ASP A 108 6.65 -0.36 5.24
C ASP A 108 5.74 0.42 4.29
N ILE A 109 5.68 1.75 4.45
CA ILE A 109 4.99 2.64 3.54
C ILE A 109 5.84 2.73 2.27
N LYS A 110 5.61 1.80 1.35
CA LYS A 110 6.14 1.91 0.00
C LYS A 110 5.42 3.07 -0.68
N THR A 111 6.02 4.24 -0.64
CA THR A 111 5.67 5.31 -1.57
C THR A 111 5.91 4.73 -2.96
N LYS A 112 4.84 4.40 -3.68
CA LYS A 112 4.96 4.20 -5.12
C LYS A 112 5.37 5.58 -5.64
N HIS A 113 6.67 5.78 -5.85
CA HIS A 113 7.16 6.89 -6.63
C HIS A 113 6.60 6.66 -8.05
N SER A 114 5.39 7.12 -8.29
CA SER A 114 4.89 7.21 -9.65
C SER A 114 5.66 8.35 -10.30
N VAL A 115 6.63 8.00 -11.13
CA VAL A 115 7.22 8.99 -12.02
C VAL A 115 6.11 9.42 -12.97
N LYS A 116 5.81 10.71 -12.93
CA LYS A 116 4.83 11.32 -13.84
C LYS A 116 5.57 12.18 -14.84
N TYR A 117 5.03 12.26 -16.04
CA TYR A 117 5.58 13.04 -17.12
C TYR A 117 4.54 14.06 -17.54
N GLY A 118 4.97 15.27 -17.82
CA GLY A 118 4.15 16.31 -18.38
C GLY A 118 4.91 17.05 -19.47
N LEU A 119 4.21 17.49 -20.49
CA LEU A 119 4.72 18.33 -21.56
C LEU A 119 4.02 19.69 -21.47
N GLY A 120 4.81 20.76 -21.51
CA GLY A 120 4.31 22.13 -21.59
C GLY A 120 4.89 22.83 -22.81
N PHE A 121 4.09 23.69 -23.40
CA PHE A 121 4.47 24.46 -24.58
C PHE A 121 3.82 25.83 -24.53
N ASP A 122 4.61 26.91 -24.77
CA ASP A 122 4.12 28.25 -24.82
C ASP A 122 4.83 29.07 -25.93
N VAL A 123 4.13 29.99 -26.54
CA VAL A 123 4.62 30.83 -27.62
C VAL A 123 4.22 32.29 -27.40
N HIS A 124 5.23 33.15 -27.38
CA HIS A 124 5.03 34.59 -27.26
C HIS A 124 5.62 35.32 -28.47
N ARG A 125 4.88 36.32 -28.96
CA ARG A 125 5.38 37.24 -29.99
C ARG A 125 6.48 38.11 -29.39
N LEU A 126 7.57 38.31 -30.13
CA LEU A 126 8.62 39.27 -29.78
C LEU A 126 8.30 40.64 -30.37
N ILE A 127 8.49 41.68 -29.56
CA ILE A 127 8.28 43.10 -29.98
C ILE A 127 9.47 43.96 -29.54
N PRO A 128 9.73 45.06 -30.27
CA PRO A 128 10.78 46.00 -29.90
C PRO A 128 10.49 46.70 -28.56
N ASN A 129 11.56 47.19 -27.94
CA ASN A 129 11.49 48.04 -26.72
C ASN A 129 10.87 47.35 -25.49
N LYS A 130 10.86 46.01 -25.46
CA LYS A 130 10.50 45.21 -24.29
C LYS A 130 11.73 44.47 -23.79
N LYS A 131 11.75 44.17 -22.50
CA LYS A 131 12.78 43.33 -21.89
C LYS A 131 12.44 41.88 -22.16
N LEU A 132 13.44 41.06 -22.46
CA LEU A 132 13.27 39.60 -22.60
C LEU A 132 13.65 38.90 -21.29
N TYR A 133 12.71 38.10 -20.77
CA TYR A 133 12.93 37.20 -19.66
C TYR A 133 12.65 35.78 -20.11
N LEU A 134 13.55 34.85 -19.77
CA LEU A 134 13.41 33.41 -20.02
C LEU A 134 13.80 32.65 -18.76
N GLY A 135 12.82 31.97 -18.14
CA GLY A 135 13.02 31.27 -16.89
C GLY A 135 13.38 32.18 -15.70
N GLY A 136 12.84 33.43 -15.70
CA GLY A 136 13.15 34.45 -14.69
C GLY A 136 14.48 35.17 -14.90
N VAL A 137 15.29 34.78 -15.92
CA VAL A 137 16.59 35.38 -16.22
C VAL A 137 16.40 36.45 -17.31
N LYS A 138 16.94 37.65 -17.07
CA LYS A 138 16.93 38.74 -18.07
C LYS A 138 17.98 38.44 -19.15
N ILE A 139 17.53 38.37 -20.39
CA ILE A 139 18.38 38.12 -21.56
C ILE A 139 18.67 39.46 -22.26
N PRO A 140 19.94 39.76 -22.58
CA PRO A 140 20.29 40.91 -23.40
C PRO A 140 19.69 40.76 -24.80
N SER A 141 18.70 41.63 -25.16
CA SER A 141 18.02 41.58 -26.45
C SER A 141 17.41 42.93 -26.75
N THR A 142 17.31 43.28 -28.02
CA THR A 142 16.56 44.45 -28.53
C THR A 142 15.07 44.19 -28.62
N LEU A 143 14.67 42.89 -28.51
CA LEU A 143 13.28 42.46 -28.57
C LEU A 143 12.95 41.77 -27.22
N GLY A 144 11.69 41.89 -26.78
CA GLY A 144 11.14 41.17 -25.62
C GLY A 144 9.77 40.61 -25.94
N THR A 145 9.30 39.74 -25.08
CA THR A 145 8.02 39.03 -25.23
C THR A 145 6.83 40.00 -25.05
N LEU A 146 5.82 39.87 -25.91
CA LEU A 146 4.51 40.51 -25.76
C LEU A 146 3.67 39.62 -24.81
N GLY A 147 3.36 40.14 -23.64
CA GLY A 147 2.51 39.44 -22.67
C GLY A 147 2.04 40.34 -21.55
N HIS A 148 1.08 39.91 -20.77
CA HIS A 148 0.71 40.51 -19.50
C HIS A 148 1.80 40.13 -18.48
N SER A 149 2.16 41.01 -17.57
CA SER A 149 3.29 40.88 -16.65
C SER A 149 4.66 40.84 -17.37
N ASP A 150 5.50 39.86 -17.09
CA ASP A 150 6.85 39.70 -17.67
C ASP A 150 6.86 38.93 -19.00
N GLY A 151 5.75 38.19 -19.30
CA GLY A 151 5.60 37.42 -20.53
C GLY A 151 6.66 36.32 -20.70
N ASP A 152 7.05 35.63 -19.60
CA ASP A 152 8.09 34.61 -19.61
C ASP A 152 7.53 33.28 -20.15
N PRO A 153 7.79 32.89 -21.40
CA PRO A 153 7.23 31.68 -22.00
C PRO A 153 7.80 30.39 -21.38
N VAL A 154 8.99 30.43 -20.79
CA VAL A 154 9.60 29.24 -20.16
C VAL A 154 8.86 28.90 -18.89
N LEU A 155 8.54 29.89 -18.05
CA LEU A 155 7.79 29.64 -16.81
C LEU A 155 6.37 29.15 -17.10
N HIS A 156 5.71 29.68 -18.14
CA HIS A 156 4.39 29.22 -18.57
C HIS A 156 4.45 27.75 -19.04
N ALA A 157 5.39 27.42 -19.92
CA ALA A 157 5.57 26.04 -20.41
C ALA A 157 5.89 25.05 -19.26
N VAL A 158 6.74 25.45 -18.29
CA VAL A 158 7.01 24.63 -17.10
C VAL A 158 5.74 24.41 -16.26
N THR A 159 4.95 25.46 -16.08
CA THR A 159 3.68 25.36 -15.33
C THR A 159 2.72 24.38 -16.01
N ASP A 160 2.56 24.47 -17.33
CA ASP A 160 1.72 23.54 -18.09
C ASP A 160 2.23 22.10 -18.02
N ALA A 161 3.56 21.91 -18.10
CA ALA A 161 4.17 20.58 -17.92
C ALA A 161 3.87 19.98 -16.55
N ILE A 162 3.98 20.77 -15.47
CA ILE A 162 3.68 20.34 -14.10
C ILE A 162 2.20 19.99 -13.98
N LEU A 163 1.31 20.84 -14.46
CA LEU A 163 -0.14 20.58 -14.43
C LEU A 163 -0.49 19.30 -15.21
N GLY A 164 0.09 19.13 -16.39
CA GLY A 164 -0.09 17.91 -17.19
C GLY A 164 0.43 16.64 -16.49
N ALA A 165 1.51 16.74 -15.72
CA ALA A 165 2.02 15.62 -14.92
C ALA A 165 1.16 15.30 -13.69
N CYS A 166 0.35 16.24 -13.21
CA CYS A 166 -0.49 16.07 -12.01
C CYS A 166 -1.85 15.43 -12.28
N ASN A 167 -2.24 15.30 -13.54
CA ASN A 167 -3.51 14.66 -13.95
C ASN A 167 -3.50 13.15 -13.87
#